data_6150583c652114735471942fd94280a5
#
_entry.id   6150583c652114735471942fd94280a5
#
_cell.length_a   1.000
_cell.length_b   1.000
_cell.length_c   1.000
_cell.angle_alpha   90.00
_cell.angle_beta   90.00
_cell.angle_gamma   90.00
#
_symmetry.space_group_name_H-M   'P 1'
#
loop_
_entity.id
_entity.type
_entity.pdbx_description
1 polymer ?
#
loop_
_entity_poly.entity_id
_entity_poly.type
_entity_poly.pdbx_seq_one_letter_code
_entity_poly.pdbx_strand_id
1 'polypeptide(L)'
;FNAPKAADDFFAESLIEASKSFLVRRDGGKTVIAGYPWFLDWGRDTLICARGLLAAGLVDEVCDILIVFARFEDRGTLPNTIHGSNASNRDTSDAPLWFGVVCEDLAAIAGDEIYQLKINEDGRTITEVLQSIGEHHLRGTPNRIHVDHESGLVWSPSHFTWMDTNYPAGTPREGYPVEIQALWIRLLRQLSKLGGESHGVSWEVHAERAADSFNQHFWLEHKGWFADLLIAKEHQAACEATPDEALRSNCLKAISLGLVKGEQARRTVDAARRHLVIPGAIRSLAPLPVTPPLEVRKDGKLLNNPKMPYWGKYEGDEDTRRKPAYHNGTAWSWPFPVFCEALFEAWGHSPQAVQAAKSYLASMEHILRDGCVGQIPEVLDGDAPHTQRGCDAQAWGATEAIRVWKRLQE
;
A
#
# COMPACT_ATOMS: atom_id res chain seq x y z
N PHE A 1 -1.10 44.92 14.48
CA PHE A 1 -2.08 43.97 13.96
C PHE A 1 -1.47 42.58 14.12
N ASN A 2 -1.89 41.85 15.17
CA ASN A 2 -1.58 40.44 15.30
C ASN A 2 -2.34 39.72 14.18
N ALA A 3 -1.65 39.01 13.31
CA ALA A 3 -2.29 38.06 12.40
C ALA A 3 -3.10 37.07 13.26
N PRO A 4 -4.35 36.74 12.87
CA PRO A 4 -5.10 35.74 13.60
C PRO A 4 -4.25 34.45 13.58
N LYS A 5 -4.06 33.81 14.77
CA LYS A 5 -3.55 32.45 14.84
C LYS A 5 -4.35 31.63 13.84
N ALA A 6 -3.62 30.83 13.00
CA ALA A 6 -4.27 29.87 12.15
C ALA A 6 -5.31 29.10 12.99
N ALA A 7 -6.54 29.02 12.50
CA ALA A 7 -7.56 28.24 13.17
C ALA A 7 -6.97 26.84 13.44
N ASP A 8 -7.10 26.37 14.68
CA ASP A 8 -6.60 25.06 15.08
C ASP A 8 -7.14 24.03 14.09
N ASP A 9 -6.22 23.30 13.42
CA ASP A 9 -6.56 22.26 12.45
C ASP A 9 -7.00 21.01 13.23
N PHE A 10 -8.21 21.05 13.75
CA PHE A 10 -8.80 19.99 14.57
C PHE A 10 -8.77 18.63 13.88
N PHE A 11 -8.92 18.59 12.55
CA PHE A 11 -8.86 17.34 11.80
C PHE A 11 -7.44 16.75 11.84
N ALA A 12 -6.43 17.55 11.59
CA ALA A 12 -5.03 17.10 11.68
C ALA A 12 -4.66 16.67 13.10
N GLU A 13 -5.06 17.44 14.13
CA GLU A 13 -4.80 17.10 15.52
C GLU A 13 -5.44 15.76 15.90
N SER A 14 -6.69 15.54 15.51
CA SER A 14 -7.39 14.28 15.76
C SER A 14 -6.70 13.08 15.10
N LEU A 15 -6.25 13.25 13.86
CA LEU A 15 -5.51 12.19 13.14
C LEU A 15 -4.14 11.91 13.77
N ILE A 16 -3.43 12.93 14.27
CA ILE A 16 -2.16 12.76 14.99
C ILE A 16 -2.36 11.96 16.28
N GLU A 17 -3.37 12.31 17.07
CA GLU A 17 -3.67 11.59 18.32
C GLU A 17 -4.14 10.15 18.05
N ALA A 18 -4.98 9.93 17.02
CA ALA A 18 -5.34 8.60 16.57
C ALA A 18 -4.08 7.78 16.20
N SER A 19 -3.18 8.37 15.40
CA SER A 19 -1.96 7.70 14.95
C SER A 19 -1.03 7.30 16.10
N LYS A 20 -0.84 8.16 17.09
CA LYS A 20 0.01 7.89 18.26
C LYS A 20 -0.48 6.71 19.11
N SER A 21 -1.78 6.45 19.14
CA SER A 21 -2.37 5.40 19.98
C SER A 21 -1.91 3.98 19.60
N PHE A 22 -1.38 3.80 18.38
CA PHE A 22 -0.91 2.52 17.87
C PHE A 22 0.60 2.29 18.05
N LEU A 23 1.34 3.32 18.42
CA LEU A 23 2.79 3.23 18.60
C LEU A 23 3.12 2.55 19.93
N VAL A 24 3.87 1.47 19.90
CA VAL A 24 4.23 0.66 21.07
C VAL A 24 5.74 0.33 21.12
N ARG A 25 6.22 -0.06 22.28
CA ARG A 25 7.62 -0.52 22.47
C ARG A 25 7.78 -1.97 22.00
N ARG A 26 8.91 -2.26 21.36
CA ARG A 26 9.30 -3.60 20.92
C ARG A 26 10.82 -3.75 20.85
N ASP A 27 11.37 -4.79 21.50
CA ASP A 27 12.77 -5.25 21.35
C ASP A 27 13.82 -4.14 21.44
N GLY A 28 13.66 -3.23 22.41
CA GLY A 28 14.52 -2.08 22.60
C GLY A 28 14.29 -0.92 21.63
N GLY A 29 13.31 -1.03 20.74
CA GLY A 29 12.83 0.01 19.83
C GLY A 29 11.33 0.16 19.87
N LYS A 30 10.71 0.37 18.70
CA LYS A 30 9.28 0.62 18.54
C LYS A 30 8.69 -0.15 17.36
N THR A 31 7.39 -0.35 17.41
CA THR A 31 6.55 -0.86 16.32
C THR A 31 5.16 -0.25 16.38
N VAL A 32 4.29 -0.61 15.44
CA VAL A 32 2.90 -0.19 15.38
C VAL A 32 1.99 -1.40 15.56
N ILE A 33 0.99 -1.29 16.44
CA ILE A 33 -0.13 -2.23 16.46
C ILE A 33 -1.04 -1.89 15.28
N ALA A 34 -1.30 -2.86 14.39
CA ALA A 34 -2.05 -2.61 13.16
C ALA A 34 -3.49 -2.17 13.41
N GLY A 35 -4.12 -2.68 14.49
CA GLY A 35 -5.47 -2.24 14.86
C GLY A 35 -6.02 -2.88 16.10
N TYR A 36 -6.88 -2.15 16.79
CA TYR A 36 -7.58 -2.61 18.00
C TYR A 36 -9.01 -3.04 17.69
N PRO A 37 -9.51 -4.15 18.30
CA PRO A 37 -8.91 -4.85 19.46
C PRO A 37 -8.08 -6.10 19.11
N TRP A 38 -7.97 -6.55 17.86
CA TRP A 38 -7.44 -7.90 17.56
C TRP A 38 -6.22 -7.98 16.63
N PHE A 39 -5.87 -6.93 15.89
CA PHE A 39 -4.64 -6.95 15.11
C PHE A 39 -3.42 -6.65 15.99
N LEU A 40 -2.32 -7.34 15.69
CA LEU A 40 -1.06 -7.19 16.41
C LEU A 40 -0.02 -6.46 15.55
N ASP A 41 1.22 -6.92 15.58
CA ASP A 41 2.36 -6.36 14.87
C ASP A 41 2.45 -6.95 13.45
N TRP A 42 2.08 -6.15 12.47
CA TRP A 42 2.14 -6.49 11.05
C TRP A 42 3.17 -5.62 10.34
N GLY A 43 4.11 -6.26 9.62
CA GLY A 43 5.22 -5.55 8.99
C GLY A 43 4.77 -4.54 7.94
N ARG A 44 3.87 -4.94 7.05
CA ARG A 44 3.25 -4.03 6.05
C ARG A 44 2.61 -2.81 6.70
N ASP A 45 1.75 -3.07 7.67
CA ASP A 45 0.96 -2.03 8.35
C ASP A 45 1.88 -1.06 9.08
N THR A 46 2.86 -1.57 9.83
CA THR A 46 3.85 -0.75 10.53
C THR A 46 4.62 0.16 9.59
N LEU A 47 5.07 -0.36 8.43
CA LEU A 47 5.86 0.42 7.48
C LEU A 47 5.01 1.45 6.73
N ILE A 48 3.77 1.14 6.38
CA ILE A 48 2.84 2.14 5.84
C ILE A 48 2.56 3.22 6.90
N CYS A 49 2.29 2.83 8.15
CA CYS A 49 2.02 3.76 9.24
C CYS A 49 3.22 4.67 9.56
N ALA A 50 4.44 4.17 9.45
CA ALA A 50 5.65 4.94 9.70
C ALA A 50 5.71 6.24 8.87
N ARG A 51 5.20 6.25 7.64
CA ARG A 51 5.09 7.44 6.80
C ARG A 51 4.20 8.53 7.42
N GLY A 52 3.08 8.13 7.99
CA GLY A 52 2.17 9.05 8.68
C GLY A 52 2.72 9.52 10.03
N LEU A 53 3.47 8.65 10.73
CA LEU A 53 4.18 9.05 11.95
C LEU A 53 5.26 10.11 11.65
N LEU A 54 5.97 10.03 10.52
CA LEU A 54 6.88 11.08 10.05
C LEU A 54 6.13 12.40 9.84
N ALA A 55 4.99 12.38 9.17
CA ALA A 55 4.16 13.56 8.95
C ALA A 55 3.59 14.14 10.27
N ALA A 56 3.46 13.31 11.31
CA ALA A 56 3.10 13.72 12.66
C ALA A 56 4.29 14.25 13.49
N GLY A 57 5.50 14.28 12.93
CA GLY A 57 6.71 14.75 13.58
C GLY A 57 7.43 13.73 14.47
N LEU A 58 7.08 12.45 14.39
CA LEU A 58 7.64 11.36 15.21
C LEU A 58 8.86 10.72 14.54
N VAL A 59 9.89 11.53 14.26
CA VAL A 59 11.07 11.14 13.49
C VAL A 59 11.91 10.08 14.21
N ASP A 60 12.17 10.27 15.49
CA ASP A 60 12.97 9.33 16.32
C ASP A 60 12.28 7.97 16.43
N GLU A 61 10.95 7.97 16.56
CA GLU A 61 10.14 6.76 16.62
C GLU A 61 10.22 5.98 15.31
N VAL A 62 10.22 6.66 14.18
CA VAL A 62 10.35 5.99 12.88
C VAL A 62 11.76 5.45 12.67
N CYS A 63 12.80 6.14 13.14
CA CYS A 63 14.17 5.59 13.17
C CYS A 63 14.21 4.27 13.98
N ASP A 64 13.61 4.25 15.16
CA ASP A 64 13.53 3.04 15.99
C ASP A 64 12.80 1.89 15.26
N ILE A 65 11.67 2.18 14.58
CA ILE A 65 10.91 1.21 13.78
C ILE A 65 11.80 0.65 12.67
N LEU A 66 12.46 1.51 11.89
CA LEU A 66 13.31 1.07 10.78
C LEU A 66 14.47 0.19 11.28
N ILE A 67 15.12 0.53 12.38
CA ILE A 67 16.19 -0.28 12.97
C ILE A 67 15.65 -1.66 13.41
N VAL A 68 14.48 -1.70 14.04
CA VAL A 68 13.84 -2.98 14.44
C VAL A 68 13.57 -3.85 13.23
N PHE A 69 12.91 -3.32 12.19
CA PHE A 69 12.57 -4.10 11.00
C PHE A 69 13.79 -4.48 10.16
N ALA A 70 14.79 -3.61 10.08
CA ALA A 70 16.06 -3.91 9.41
C ALA A 70 16.78 -5.13 10.00
N ARG A 71 16.71 -5.32 11.34
CA ARG A 71 17.27 -6.50 12.01
C ARG A 71 16.58 -7.80 11.65
N PHE A 72 15.32 -7.73 11.24
CA PHE A 72 14.55 -8.89 10.78
C PHE A 72 14.76 -9.20 9.30
N GLU A 73 15.42 -8.32 8.52
CA GLU A 73 15.64 -8.61 7.11
C GLU A 73 16.53 -9.86 6.94
N ASP A 74 16.04 -10.80 6.15
CA ASP A 74 16.72 -12.02 5.75
C ASP A 74 16.51 -12.29 4.27
N ARG A 75 17.58 -12.23 3.50
CA ARG A 75 17.62 -12.53 2.07
C ARG A 75 16.48 -11.87 1.29
N GLY A 76 16.31 -10.57 1.47
CA GLY A 76 15.32 -9.75 0.77
C GLY A 76 13.90 -9.81 1.33
N THR A 77 13.67 -10.54 2.42
CA THR A 77 12.34 -10.67 3.02
C THR A 77 12.25 -9.95 4.37
N LEU A 78 11.05 -9.50 4.72
CA LEU A 78 10.69 -9.01 6.05
C LEU A 78 9.52 -9.83 6.62
N PRO A 79 9.33 -9.82 7.93
CA PRO A 79 8.16 -10.47 8.54
C PRO A 79 6.85 -9.85 8.04
N ASN A 80 5.86 -10.70 7.71
CA ASN A 80 4.48 -10.27 7.51
C ASN A 80 3.81 -10.00 8.86
N THR A 81 3.99 -10.93 9.82
CA THR A 81 3.50 -10.79 11.20
C THR A 81 4.58 -11.16 12.19
N ILE A 82 4.55 -10.51 13.36
CA ILE A 82 5.44 -10.81 14.48
C ILE A 82 4.59 -11.12 15.73
N HIS A 83 4.67 -12.35 16.20
CA HIS A 83 3.97 -12.82 17.40
C HIS A 83 4.98 -13.07 18.53
N GLY A 84 5.08 -12.15 19.48
CA GLY A 84 6.13 -12.20 20.49
C GLY A 84 7.50 -12.13 19.83
N SER A 85 8.32 -13.17 19.99
CA SER A 85 9.64 -13.31 19.32
C SER A 85 9.57 -14.07 17.97
N ASN A 86 8.40 -14.57 17.58
CA ASN A 86 8.23 -15.34 16.35
C ASN A 86 7.97 -14.41 15.15
N ALA A 87 8.95 -14.28 14.26
CA ALA A 87 8.93 -13.52 13.03
C ALA A 87 9.06 -14.42 11.78
N SER A 88 8.64 -15.68 11.88
CA SER A 88 8.83 -16.68 10.82
C SER A 88 7.85 -16.51 9.63
N ASN A 89 6.67 -15.93 9.86
CA ASN A 89 5.74 -15.63 8.76
C ASN A 89 6.27 -14.47 7.92
N ARG A 90 6.59 -14.77 6.66
CA ARG A 90 7.14 -13.80 5.68
C ARG A 90 6.31 -13.77 4.39
N ASP A 91 5.02 -14.10 4.48
CA ASP A 91 4.10 -14.16 3.35
C ASP A 91 3.64 -12.74 2.96
N THR A 92 4.60 -11.93 2.49
CA THR A 92 4.39 -10.54 2.07
C THR A 92 5.38 -10.16 0.98
N SER A 93 4.89 -9.57 -0.12
CA SER A 93 5.72 -9.04 -1.20
C SER A 93 5.96 -7.54 -1.08
N ASP A 94 5.11 -6.84 -0.36
CA ASP A 94 5.14 -5.38 -0.28
C ASP A 94 5.91 -4.83 0.93
N ALA A 95 5.94 -5.54 2.08
CA ALA A 95 6.62 -5.03 3.27
C ALA A 95 8.11 -4.68 3.03
N PRO A 96 8.94 -5.51 2.37
CA PRO A 96 10.33 -5.14 2.08
C PRO A 96 10.44 -3.88 1.21
N LEU A 97 9.50 -3.69 0.29
CA LEU A 97 9.48 -2.54 -0.61
C LEU A 97 8.98 -1.27 0.09
N TRP A 98 8.00 -1.38 1.00
CA TRP A 98 7.59 -0.28 1.88
C TRP A 98 8.72 0.17 2.80
N PHE A 99 9.59 -0.72 3.26
CA PHE A 99 10.79 -0.34 4.02
C PHE A 99 11.64 0.67 3.25
N GLY A 100 11.88 0.45 1.96
CA GLY A 100 12.57 1.39 1.09
C GLY A 100 11.87 2.75 1.01
N VAL A 101 10.55 2.76 0.87
CA VAL A 101 9.76 4.00 0.83
C VAL A 101 9.91 4.80 2.12
N VAL A 102 9.84 4.13 3.28
CA VAL A 102 10.00 4.82 4.58
C VAL A 102 11.41 5.38 4.75
N CYS A 103 12.44 4.65 4.31
CA CYS A 103 13.82 5.16 4.31
C CYS A 103 13.95 6.42 3.45
N GLU A 104 13.35 6.45 2.26
CA GLU A 104 13.38 7.64 1.39
C GLU A 104 12.61 8.82 2.00
N ASP A 105 11.42 8.58 2.56
CA ASP A 105 10.63 9.60 3.23
C ASP A 105 11.35 10.16 4.48
N LEU A 106 12.04 9.31 5.26
CA LEU A 106 12.85 9.73 6.41
C LEU A 106 14.07 10.53 5.96
N ALA A 107 14.78 10.09 4.90
CA ALA A 107 15.93 10.82 4.36
C ALA A 107 15.57 12.22 3.87
N ALA A 108 14.38 12.39 3.31
CA ALA A 108 13.88 13.71 2.89
C ALA A 108 13.72 14.69 4.06
N ILE A 109 13.54 14.20 5.29
CA ILE A 109 13.35 15.01 6.51
C ILE A 109 14.68 15.15 7.30
N ALA A 110 15.38 14.03 7.49
CA ALA A 110 16.52 13.93 8.40
C ALA A 110 17.89 13.97 7.69
N GLY A 111 17.91 13.93 6.35
CA GLY A 111 19.14 13.89 5.55
C GLY A 111 19.58 12.47 5.19
N ASP A 112 20.48 12.36 4.21
CA ASP A 112 20.95 11.08 3.66
C ASP A 112 21.82 10.26 4.66
N GLU A 113 22.22 10.84 5.77
CA GLU A 113 22.97 10.15 6.83
C GLU A 113 22.20 8.95 7.40
N ILE A 114 20.87 8.94 7.27
CA ILE A 114 20.03 7.81 7.71
C ILE A 114 20.41 6.50 7.00
N TYR A 115 20.90 6.56 5.78
CA TYR A 115 21.33 5.37 5.04
C TYR A 115 22.59 4.72 5.62
N GLN A 116 23.38 5.46 6.44
CA GLN A 116 24.56 4.98 7.13
C GLN A 116 24.28 4.54 8.58
N LEU A 117 23.03 4.63 9.03
CA LEU A 117 22.65 4.15 10.36
C LEU A 117 22.95 2.65 10.49
N LYS A 118 23.66 2.30 11.55
CA LYS A 118 23.98 0.92 11.90
C LYS A 118 22.80 0.26 12.60
N ILE A 119 22.42 -0.91 12.12
CA ILE A 119 21.26 -1.65 12.65
C ILE A 119 21.62 -2.65 13.75
N ASN A 120 22.89 -3.04 13.83
CA ASN A 120 23.41 -4.02 14.78
C ASN A 120 24.88 -3.74 15.14
N GLU A 121 25.44 -4.53 16.08
CA GLU A 121 26.82 -4.44 16.54
C GLU A 121 27.85 -4.78 15.44
N ASP A 122 27.48 -5.63 14.46
CA ASP A 122 28.31 -6.00 13.31
C ASP A 122 28.48 -4.84 12.32
N GLY A 123 27.74 -3.75 12.52
CA GLY A 123 27.89 -2.52 11.76
C GLY A 123 27.13 -2.50 10.44
N ARG A 124 26.26 -3.48 10.15
CA ARG A 124 25.39 -3.48 8.97
C ARG A 124 24.55 -2.21 8.90
N THR A 125 24.45 -1.59 7.74
CA THR A 125 23.78 -0.31 7.52
C THR A 125 22.42 -0.46 6.85
N ILE A 126 21.60 0.60 6.89
CA ILE A 126 20.33 0.68 6.14
C ILE A 126 20.58 0.52 4.64
N THR A 127 21.64 1.11 4.07
CA THR A 127 22.03 0.91 2.67
C THR A 127 22.20 -0.56 2.34
N GLU A 128 22.94 -1.31 3.16
CA GLU A 128 23.18 -2.74 2.93
C GLU A 128 21.90 -3.58 3.04
N VAL A 129 20.94 -3.17 3.88
CA VAL A 129 19.61 -3.79 3.93
C VAL A 129 18.84 -3.56 2.64
N LEU A 130 18.80 -2.32 2.13
CA LEU A 130 18.14 -1.98 0.87
C LEU A 130 18.77 -2.72 -0.31
N GLN A 131 20.09 -2.79 -0.37
CA GLN A 131 20.84 -3.55 -1.38
C GLN A 131 20.50 -5.05 -1.30
N SER A 132 20.46 -5.63 -0.10
CA SER A 132 20.06 -7.02 0.11
C SER A 132 18.65 -7.29 -0.41
N ILE A 133 17.69 -6.39 -0.15
CA ILE A 133 16.32 -6.52 -0.67
C ILE A 133 16.33 -6.52 -2.20
N GLY A 134 17.00 -5.55 -2.83
CA GLY A 134 17.09 -5.44 -4.29
C GLY A 134 17.74 -6.68 -4.94
N GLU A 135 18.90 -7.11 -4.43
CA GLU A 135 19.62 -8.25 -4.95
C GLU A 135 18.87 -9.58 -4.85
N HIS A 136 18.23 -9.81 -3.70
CA HIS A 136 17.48 -11.07 -3.52
C HIS A 136 16.17 -11.09 -4.32
N HIS A 137 15.54 -9.96 -4.60
CA HIS A 137 14.43 -9.92 -5.55
C HIS A 137 14.89 -10.30 -6.96
N LEU A 138 16.07 -9.83 -7.39
CA LEU A 138 16.65 -10.23 -8.68
C LEU A 138 17.04 -11.71 -8.75
N ARG A 139 17.54 -12.29 -7.65
CA ARG A 139 17.97 -13.71 -7.58
C ARG A 139 16.85 -14.70 -7.24
N GLY A 140 15.76 -14.21 -6.68
CA GLY A 140 14.72 -14.99 -6.03
C GLY A 140 14.91 -15.06 -4.51
N THR A 141 13.85 -14.72 -3.78
CA THR A 141 13.80 -14.75 -2.31
C THR A 141 13.42 -16.13 -1.78
N PRO A 142 13.69 -16.46 -0.49
CA PRO A 142 13.29 -17.74 0.10
C PRO A 142 11.80 -18.02 0.08
N ASN A 143 10.96 -16.99 0.07
CA ASN A 143 9.50 -17.06 -0.01
C ASN A 143 8.97 -16.94 -1.45
N ARG A 144 9.82 -17.23 -2.45
CA ARG A 144 9.50 -17.38 -3.88
C ARG A 144 9.19 -16.09 -4.64
N ILE A 145 9.38 -14.93 -4.06
CA ILE A 145 9.29 -13.66 -4.80
C ILE A 145 10.52 -13.56 -5.72
N HIS A 146 10.33 -13.21 -6.98
CA HIS A 146 11.44 -13.08 -7.93
C HIS A 146 11.11 -12.11 -9.06
N VAL A 147 12.15 -11.62 -9.71
CA VAL A 147 12.04 -10.75 -10.89
C VAL A 147 12.04 -11.60 -12.16
N ASP A 148 11.11 -11.34 -13.06
CA ASP A 148 11.21 -11.78 -14.46
C ASP A 148 12.33 -10.98 -15.15
N HIS A 149 13.42 -11.64 -15.51
CA HIS A 149 14.61 -10.97 -16.02
C HIS A 149 14.41 -10.26 -17.37
N GLU A 150 13.45 -10.69 -18.17
CA GLU A 150 13.15 -10.06 -19.45
C GLU A 150 12.44 -8.72 -19.24
N SER A 151 11.39 -8.70 -18.45
CA SER A 151 10.60 -7.50 -18.18
C SER A 151 11.14 -6.63 -17.03
N GLY A 152 11.91 -7.20 -16.11
CA GLY A 152 12.31 -6.53 -14.86
C GLY A 152 11.20 -6.41 -13.82
N LEU A 153 10.03 -7.01 -14.05
CA LEU A 153 8.87 -6.96 -13.15
C LEU A 153 8.93 -8.03 -12.07
N VAL A 154 8.38 -7.74 -10.90
CA VAL A 154 8.36 -8.66 -9.74
C VAL A 154 7.16 -9.58 -9.80
N TRP A 155 7.40 -10.89 -9.87
CA TRP A 155 6.38 -11.91 -9.65
C TRP A 155 6.16 -12.13 -8.15
N SER A 156 4.88 -12.20 -7.76
CA SER A 156 4.43 -12.37 -6.37
C SER A 156 3.59 -13.64 -6.22
N PRO A 157 3.84 -14.45 -5.17
CA PRO A 157 2.98 -15.55 -4.80
C PRO A 157 1.55 -15.11 -4.46
N SER A 158 0.65 -16.06 -4.47
CA SER A 158 -0.74 -15.90 -4.06
C SER A 158 -0.86 -15.38 -2.61
N HIS A 159 -1.72 -14.39 -2.37
CA HIS A 159 -2.03 -13.81 -1.04
C HIS A 159 -0.85 -13.11 -0.34
N PHE A 160 0.14 -12.61 -1.09
CA PHE A 160 1.31 -11.90 -0.55
C PHE A 160 1.20 -10.37 -0.63
N THR A 161 0.12 -9.83 -1.18
CA THR A 161 -0.15 -8.38 -1.22
C THR A 161 -1.04 -7.97 -0.02
N TRP A 162 -1.35 -6.68 0.09
CA TRP A 162 -2.27 -6.22 1.14
C TRP A 162 -3.70 -6.83 1.03
N MET A 163 -4.07 -7.34 -0.16
CA MET A 163 -5.29 -8.12 -0.37
C MET A 163 -5.01 -9.61 -0.11
N ASP A 164 -4.56 -9.92 1.11
CA ASP A 164 -3.97 -11.21 1.48
C ASP A 164 -4.95 -12.21 2.09
N THR A 165 -6.20 -11.85 2.28
CA THR A 165 -7.22 -12.78 2.81
C THR A 165 -7.34 -13.98 1.88
N ASN A 166 -6.98 -15.14 2.39
CA ASN A 166 -7.00 -16.39 1.65
C ASN A 166 -8.41 -17.00 1.59
N TYR A 167 -8.50 -18.27 1.19
CA TYR A 167 -9.75 -19.00 1.02
C TYR A 167 -10.86 -18.62 2.02
N PRO A 168 -12.08 -18.33 1.57
CA PRO A 168 -12.56 -18.33 0.17
C PRO A 168 -12.59 -16.92 -0.49
N ALA A 169 -11.73 -15.99 -0.15
CA ALA A 169 -11.82 -14.58 -0.56
C ALA A 169 -11.81 -14.32 -2.08
N GLY A 170 -11.18 -15.22 -2.85
CA GLY A 170 -11.17 -15.11 -4.31
C GLY A 170 -10.29 -14.00 -4.88
N THR A 171 -9.30 -13.49 -4.11
CA THR A 171 -8.36 -12.48 -4.58
C THR A 171 -6.91 -12.94 -4.39
N PRO A 172 -6.50 -14.06 -5.01
CA PRO A 172 -5.14 -14.60 -4.83
C PRO A 172 -4.06 -13.66 -5.33
N ARG A 173 -4.28 -12.96 -6.43
CA ARG A 173 -3.35 -12.01 -7.06
C ARG A 173 -1.95 -12.59 -7.29
N GLU A 174 -1.90 -13.84 -7.73
CA GLU A 174 -0.67 -14.52 -8.15
C GLU A 174 -0.22 -14.00 -9.52
N GLY A 175 1.02 -13.56 -9.62
CA GLY A 175 1.58 -12.98 -10.85
C GLY A 175 2.29 -11.66 -10.57
N TYR A 176 2.01 -10.61 -11.34
CA TYR A 176 2.66 -9.30 -11.25
C TYR A 176 1.65 -8.24 -10.79
N PRO A 177 1.46 -8.02 -9.46
CA PRO A 177 0.50 -7.02 -8.96
C PRO A 177 0.99 -5.59 -9.22
N VAL A 178 0.06 -4.70 -9.61
CA VAL A 178 0.35 -3.34 -10.08
C VAL A 178 1.08 -2.48 -9.03
N GLU A 179 0.66 -2.55 -7.77
CA GLU A 179 1.26 -1.78 -6.68
C GLU A 179 2.65 -2.29 -6.30
N ILE A 180 2.88 -3.60 -6.43
CA ILE A 180 4.21 -4.20 -6.19
C ILE A 180 5.21 -3.67 -7.22
N GLN A 181 4.81 -3.54 -8.49
CA GLN A 181 5.67 -2.95 -9.51
C GLN A 181 6.01 -1.50 -9.20
N ALA A 182 5.03 -0.70 -8.76
CA ALA A 182 5.26 0.69 -8.42
C ALA A 182 6.26 0.84 -7.25
N LEU A 183 6.11 0.03 -6.21
CA LEU A 183 7.03 -0.01 -5.07
C LEU A 183 8.43 -0.50 -5.49
N TRP A 184 8.51 -1.54 -6.31
CA TRP A 184 9.77 -2.10 -6.82
C TRP A 184 10.56 -1.08 -7.64
N ILE A 185 9.92 -0.44 -8.60
CA ILE A 185 10.55 0.59 -9.44
C ILE A 185 11.04 1.77 -8.58
N ARG A 186 10.29 2.14 -7.55
CA ARG A 186 10.73 3.18 -6.60
C ARG A 186 11.99 2.74 -5.83
N LEU A 187 12.03 1.49 -5.34
CA LEU A 187 13.23 0.96 -4.68
C LEU A 187 14.44 0.93 -5.62
N LEU A 188 14.28 0.50 -6.87
CA LEU A 188 15.36 0.48 -7.85
C LEU A 188 15.92 1.89 -8.12
N ARG A 189 15.05 2.89 -8.22
CA ARG A 189 15.44 4.30 -8.36
C ARG A 189 16.17 4.83 -7.12
N GLN A 190 15.75 4.40 -5.93
CA GLN A 190 16.43 4.72 -4.68
C GLN A 190 17.82 4.11 -4.64
N LEU A 191 17.96 2.82 -4.97
CA LEU A 191 19.25 2.14 -5.06
C LEU A 191 20.18 2.76 -6.10
N SER A 192 19.64 3.22 -7.24
CA SER A 192 20.40 3.96 -8.24
C SER A 192 21.00 5.26 -7.67
N LYS A 193 20.24 6.02 -6.87
CA LYS A 193 20.74 7.23 -6.19
C LYS A 193 21.82 6.92 -5.14
N LEU A 194 21.70 5.81 -4.42
CA LEU A 194 22.70 5.35 -3.45
C LEU A 194 23.96 4.80 -4.10
N GLY A 195 23.91 4.54 -5.40
CA GLY A 195 25.02 4.03 -6.21
C GLY A 195 25.15 2.51 -6.16
N GLY A 196 26.03 2.01 -7.04
CA GLY A 196 26.32 0.58 -7.16
C GLY A 196 25.57 -0.12 -8.29
N GLU A 197 25.75 -1.41 -8.33
CA GLU A 197 25.22 -2.30 -9.36
C GLU A 197 24.86 -3.67 -8.77
N SER A 198 24.05 -4.42 -9.48
CA SER A 198 23.81 -5.83 -9.20
C SER A 198 24.17 -6.68 -10.41
N HIS A 199 25.05 -7.68 -10.22
CA HIS A 199 25.51 -8.58 -11.28
C HIS A 199 26.10 -7.87 -12.53
N GLY A 200 26.82 -6.76 -12.34
CA GLY A 200 27.41 -5.98 -13.44
C GLY A 200 26.41 -5.12 -14.21
N VAL A 201 25.19 -4.94 -13.69
CA VAL A 201 24.15 -4.08 -14.27
C VAL A 201 23.77 -3.01 -13.26
N SER A 202 23.78 -1.73 -13.66
CA SER A 202 23.41 -0.65 -12.76
C SER A 202 21.94 -0.71 -12.36
N TRP A 203 21.63 -0.23 -11.13
CA TRP A 203 20.26 -0.16 -10.64
C TRP A 203 19.36 0.71 -11.52
N GLU A 204 19.91 1.71 -12.19
CA GLU A 204 19.20 2.56 -13.13
C GLU A 204 18.64 1.76 -14.32
N VAL A 205 19.48 0.88 -14.93
CA VAL A 205 19.06 0.01 -16.03
C VAL A 205 17.95 -0.95 -15.61
N HIS A 206 18.02 -1.50 -14.38
CA HIS A 206 16.93 -2.31 -13.85
C HIS A 206 15.64 -1.49 -13.66
N ALA A 207 15.74 -0.25 -13.17
CA ALA A 207 14.59 0.64 -12.96
C ALA A 207 13.92 1.03 -14.29
N GLU A 208 14.72 1.38 -15.31
CA GLU A 208 14.22 1.74 -16.64
C GLU A 208 13.51 0.54 -17.31
N ARG A 209 14.12 -0.64 -17.30
CA ARG A 209 13.52 -1.86 -17.86
C ARG A 209 12.16 -2.16 -17.21
N ALA A 210 12.10 -2.13 -15.88
CA ALA A 210 10.85 -2.40 -15.16
C ALA A 210 9.77 -1.32 -15.44
N ALA A 211 10.17 -0.05 -15.55
CA ALA A 211 9.25 1.04 -15.86
C ALA A 211 8.70 0.97 -17.28
N ASP A 212 9.54 0.64 -18.25
CA ASP A 212 9.11 0.47 -19.66
C ASP A 212 8.14 -0.70 -19.78
N SER A 213 8.46 -1.85 -19.16
CA SER A 213 7.59 -3.03 -19.13
C SER A 213 6.26 -2.75 -18.41
N PHE A 214 6.30 -1.98 -17.32
CA PHE A 214 5.08 -1.54 -16.64
C PHE A 214 4.16 -0.76 -17.59
N ASN A 215 4.69 0.23 -18.28
CA ASN A 215 3.91 1.03 -19.23
C ASN A 215 3.37 0.20 -20.39
N GLN A 216 4.14 -0.78 -20.87
CA GLN A 216 3.77 -1.64 -21.99
C GLN A 216 2.65 -2.63 -21.63
N HIS A 217 2.69 -3.24 -20.45
CA HIS A 217 1.84 -4.39 -20.13
C HIS A 217 0.63 -4.06 -19.25
N PHE A 218 0.68 -2.97 -18.46
CA PHE A 218 -0.42 -2.68 -17.51
C PHE A 218 -1.46 -1.71 -18.04
N TRP A 219 -1.12 -0.81 -18.98
CA TRP A 219 -2.06 0.18 -19.44
C TRP A 219 -3.17 -0.42 -20.33
N LEU A 220 -4.43 -0.24 -19.93
CA LEU A 220 -5.63 -0.70 -20.66
C LEU A 220 -6.29 0.49 -21.37
N GLU A 221 -5.87 0.77 -22.61
CA GLU A 221 -6.35 1.94 -23.36
C GLU A 221 -7.86 1.97 -23.49
N HIS A 222 -8.49 0.81 -23.74
CA HIS A 222 -9.94 0.66 -23.90
C HIS A 222 -10.73 0.84 -22.59
N LYS A 223 -10.07 0.76 -21.44
CA LYS A 223 -10.64 0.97 -20.09
C LYS A 223 -10.34 2.37 -19.55
N GLY A 224 -9.15 2.90 -19.79
CA GLY A 224 -8.67 4.15 -19.24
C GLY A 224 -8.12 4.02 -17.81
N TRP A 225 -7.66 2.82 -17.44
CA TRP A 225 -6.94 2.55 -16.19
C TRP A 225 -5.91 1.43 -16.37
N PHE A 226 -5.07 1.20 -15.36
CA PHE A 226 -4.09 0.12 -15.35
C PHE A 226 -4.70 -1.18 -14.85
N ALA A 227 -4.32 -2.31 -15.46
CA ALA A 227 -4.64 -3.65 -14.97
C ALA A 227 -4.27 -3.77 -13.47
N ASP A 228 -5.11 -4.46 -12.69
CA ASP A 228 -4.83 -4.69 -11.27
C ASP A 228 -3.63 -5.61 -11.08
N LEU A 229 -3.49 -6.57 -11.98
CA LEU A 229 -2.40 -7.52 -11.97
C LEU A 229 -2.22 -8.12 -13.37
N LEU A 230 -1.03 -8.60 -13.68
CA LEU A 230 -0.82 -9.54 -14.78
C LEU A 230 -0.82 -10.94 -14.18
N ILE A 231 -1.88 -11.71 -14.42
CA ILE A 231 -2.07 -13.07 -13.88
C ILE A 231 -1.06 -13.99 -14.53
N ALA A 232 -0.19 -14.60 -13.75
CA ALA A 232 0.87 -15.48 -14.24
C ALA A 232 1.18 -16.57 -13.21
N LYS A 233 1.47 -17.78 -13.70
CA LYS A 233 2.05 -18.83 -12.87
C LYS A 233 3.51 -18.53 -12.56
N GLU A 234 4.03 -19.17 -11.52
CA GLU A 234 5.45 -19.07 -11.19
C GLU A 234 6.33 -19.38 -12.42
N HIS A 235 7.32 -18.54 -12.67
CA HIS A 235 8.21 -18.59 -13.85
C HIS A 235 7.55 -18.36 -15.21
N GLN A 236 6.28 -17.97 -15.29
CA GLN A 236 5.67 -17.48 -16.51
C GLN A 236 6.08 -16.03 -16.75
N ALA A 237 6.61 -15.73 -17.94
CA ALA A 237 7.05 -14.38 -18.28
C ALA A 237 5.89 -13.36 -18.29
N ALA A 238 6.20 -12.11 -17.95
CA ALA A 238 5.19 -11.05 -17.90
C ALA A 238 4.51 -10.79 -19.24
N CYS A 239 5.23 -10.96 -20.36
CA CYS A 239 4.68 -10.81 -21.71
C CYS A 239 3.67 -11.90 -22.10
N GLU A 240 3.64 -13.03 -21.39
CA GLU A 240 2.69 -14.14 -21.58
C GLU A 240 1.53 -14.09 -20.57
N ALA A 241 1.57 -13.18 -19.61
CA ALA A 241 0.60 -13.07 -18.55
C ALA A 241 -0.72 -12.48 -19.04
N THR A 242 -1.82 -12.80 -18.35
CA THR A 242 -3.16 -12.29 -18.65
C THR A 242 -3.47 -11.06 -17.81
N PRO A 243 -3.74 -9.88 -18.39
CA PRO A 243 -4.16 -8.71 -17.61
C PRO A 243 -5.48 -8.95 -16.89
N ASP A 244 -5.53 -8.66 -15.58
CA ASP A 244 -6.76 -8.51 -14.81
C ASP A 244 -7.28 -7.07 -15.00
N GLU A 245 -8.37 -6.93 -15.76
CA GLU A 245 -8.95 -5.63 -16.10
C GLU A 245 -9.85 -5.04 -15.00
N ALA A 246 -9.95 -5.71 -13.84
CA ALA A 246 -10.76 -5.23 -12.74
C ALA A 246 -10.27 -3.87 -12.23
N LEU A 247 -11.18 -2.90 -12.10
CA LEU A 247 -10.84 -1.63 -11.50
C LEU A 247 -10.81 -1.77 -9.97
N ARG A 248 -9.62 -1.68 -9.40
CA ARG A 248 -9.33 -1.70 -7.96
C ARG A 248 -8.51 -0.47 -7.58
N SER A 249 -8.48 -0.15 -6.29
CA SER A 249 -7.71 1.00 -5.78
C SER A 249 -6.18 0.88 -5.94
N ASN A 250 -5.68 -0.33 -6.23
CA ASN A 250 -4.23 -0.62 -6.26
C ASN A 250 -3.48 0.18 -7.34
N CYS A 251 -4.08 0.40 -8.51
CA CYS A 251 -3.48 1.17 -9.59
C CYS A 251 -3.16 2.63 -9.21
N LEU A 252 -3.84 3.19 -8.20
CA LEU A 252 -3.59 4.54 -7.71
C LEU A 252 -2.20 4.70 -7.07
N LYS A 253 -1.63 3.59 -6.56
CA LYS A 253 -0.27 3.61 -6.00
C LYS A 253 0.80 3.91 -7.05
N ALA A 254 0.59 3.50 -8.30
CA ALA A 254 1.51 3.85 -9.39
C ALA A 254 1.56 5.37 -9.64
N ILE A 255 0.48 6.09 -9.33
CA ILE A 255 0.40 7.54 -9.46
C ILE A 255 0.97 8.22 -8.21
N SER A 256 0.50 7.83 -7.01
CA SER A 256 0.93 8.44 -5.75
C SER A 256 2.42 8.22 -5.44
N LEU A 257 3.01 7.12 -5.93
CA LEU A 257 4.45 6.84 -5.83
C LEU A 257 5.27 7.45 -6.98
N GLY A 258 4.65 8.23 -7.86
CA GLY A 258 5.34 9.01 -8.90
C GLY A 258 5.79 8.24 -10.13
N LEU A 259 5.32 6.99 -10.33
CA LEU A 259 5.64 6.20 -11.52
C LEU A 259 4.84 6.69 -12.74
N VAL A 260 3.55 6.96 -12.58
CA VAL A 260 2.63 7.35 -13.65
C VAL A 260 2.22 8.82 -13.51
N LYS A 261 2.27 9.57 -14.62
CA LYS A 261 1.90 10.99 -14.70
C LYS A 261 1.06 11.27 -15.96
N GLY A 262 0.57 12.49 -16.09
CA GLY A 262 -0.08 12.98 -17.32
C GLY A 262 -1.46 12.37 -17.54
N GLU A 263 -1.78 12.07 -18.82
CA GLU A 263 -3.14 11.69 -19.22
C GLU A 263 -3.58 10.33 -18.65
N GLN A 264 -2.69 9.34 -18.63
CA GLN A 264 -3.00 8.04 -18.04
C GLN A 264 -3.32 8.14 -16.55
N ALA A 265 -2.58 8.96 -15.80
CA ALA A 265 -2.86 9.23 -14.38
C ALA A 265 -4.24 9.87 -14.21
N ARG A 266 -4.57 10.91 -14.99
CA ARG A 266 -5.88 11.60 -14.93
C ARG A 266 -7.02 10.66 -15.25
N ARG A 267 -6.92 9.86 -16.30
CA ARG A 267 -7.96 8.88 -16.68
C ARG A 267 -8.17 7.83 -15.59
N THR A 268 -7.10 7.31 -15.02
CA THR A 268 -7.17 6.33 -13.91
C THR A 268 -7.83 6.92 -12.67
N VAL A 269 -7.41 8.12 -12.25
CA VAL A 269 -8.01 8.80 -11.09
C VAL A 269 -9.49 9.12 -11.33
N ASP A 270 -9.86 9.54 -12.53
CA ASP A 270 -11.25 9.84 -12.86
C ASP A 270 -12.13 8.57 -12.87
N ALA A 271 -11.61 7.44 -13.35
CA ALA A 271 -12.29 6.14 -13.24
C ALA A 271 -12.48 5.71 -11.77
N ALA A 272 -11.43 5.83 -10.96
CA ALA A 272 -11.50 5.53 -9.52
C ALA A 272 -12.52 6.44 -8.80
N ARG A 273 -12.52 7.74 -9.10
CA ARG A 273 -13.47 8.71 -8.55
C ARG A 273 -14.93 8.33 -8.83
N ARG A 274 -15.22 7.88 -10.05
CA ARG A 274 -16.59 7.52 -10.48
C ARG A 274 -17.09 6.21 -9.90
N HIS A 275 -16.21 5.23 -9.71
CA HIS A 275 -16.64 3.86 -9.45
C HIS A 275 -16.19 3.30 -8.09
N LEU A 276 -15.13 3.86 -7.49
CA LEU A 276 -14.57 3.33 -6.25
C LEU A 276 -14.85 4.23 -5.04
N VAL A 277 -14.78 5.55 -5.20
CA VAL A 277 -14.83 6.49 -4.07
C VAL A 277 -16.22 6.54 -3.43
N ILE A 278 -16.23 6.45 -2.10
CA ILE A 278 -17.36 6.77 -1.23
C ILE A 278 -16.89 7.80 -0.17
N PRO A 279 -17.77 8.44 0.59
CA PRO A 279 -17.33 9.35 1.64
C PRO A 279 -16.39 8.67 2.65
N GLY A 280 -15.17 9.17 2.78
CA GLY A 280 -14.15 8.72 3.73
C GLY A 280 -13.49 7.37 3.46
N ALA A 281 -13.83 6.67 2.35
CA ALA A 281 -13.21 5.39 2.00
C ALA A 281 -13.25 5.12 0.49
N ILE A 282 -12.59 4.04 0.08
CA ILE A 282 -12.55 3.63 -1.33
C ILE A 282 -12.82 2.13 -1.47
N ARG A 283 -13.70 1.75 -2.40
CA ARG A 283 -14.04 0.35 -2.66
C ARG A 283 -12.82 -0.43 -3.13
N SER A 284 -12.70 -1.66 -2.67
CA SER A 284 -11.66 -2.60 -3.08
C SER A 284 -11.86 -3.14 -4.50
N LEU A 285 -13.08 -3.10 -5.01
CA LEU A 285 -13.46 -3.44 -6.38
C LEU A 285 -14.60 -2.54 -6.84
N ALA A 286 -14.55 -2.09 -8.08
CA ALA A 286 -15.65 -1.34 -8.72
C ALA A 286 -16.85 -2.24 -9.00
N PRO A 287 -18.11 -1.72 -8.92
CA PRO A 287 -19.31 -2.44 -9.30
C PRO A 287 -19.45 -2.50 -10.83
N LEU A 288 -18.45 -3.07 -11.49
CA LEU A 288 -18.35 -3.20 -12.94
C LEU A 288 -18.06 -4.65 -13.33
N PRO A 289 -18.37 -5.07 -14.59
CA PRO A 289 -17.93 -6.35 -15.12
C PRO A 289 -16.40 -6.46 -15.11
N VAL A 290 -15.90 -7.67 -14.81
CA VAL A 290 -14.45 -7.96 -14.78
C VAL A 290 -14.04 -8.93 -15.89
N THR A 291 -12.81 -8.82 -16.35
CA THR A 291 -12.14 -9.72 -17.29
C THR A 291 -10.72 -9.97 -16.79
N PRO A 292 -10.29 -11.22 -16.60
CA PRO A 292 -11.10 -12.45 -16.71
C PRO A 292 -12.16 -12.57 -15.59
N PRO A 293 -13.13 -13.48 -15.72
CA PRO A 293 -14.11 -13.75 -14.66
C PRO A 293 -13.44 -14.18 -13.35
N LEU A 294 -13.93 -13.67 -12.21
CA LEU A 294 -13.41 -13.98 -10.88
C LEU A 294 -14.37 -14.91 -10.13
N GLU A 295 -13.99 -16.17 -9.95
CA GLU A 295 -14.76 -17.14 -9.18
C GLU A 295 -14.37 -17.14 -7.72
N VAL A 296 -15.36 -16.99 -6.84
CA VAL A 296 -15.21 -17.20 -5.39
C VAL A 296 -15.95 -18.50 -5.02
N ARG A 297 -15.20 -19.51 -4.55
CA ARG A 297 -15.76 -20.82 -4.23
C ARG A 297 -15.47 -21.22 -2.78
N LYS A 298 -16.44 -21.87 -2.15
CA LYS A 298 -16.26 -22.58 -0.89
C LYS A 298 -16.77 -24.01 -1.04
N ASP A 299 -15.96 -24.98 -0.69
CA ASP A 299 -16.27 -26.42 -0.76
C ASP A 299 -16.86 -26.83 -2.13
N GLY A 300 -16.27 -26.31 -3.22
CA GLY A 300 -16.69 -26.52 -4.60
C GLY A 300 -17.89 -25.71 -5.05
N LYS A 301 -18.66 -25.09 -4.14
CA LYS A 301 -19.82 -24.26 -4.47
C LYS A 301 -19.41 -22.85 -4.86
N LEU A 302 -19.89 -22.38 -6.01
CA LEU A 302 -19.73 -20.99 -6.45
C LEU A 302 -20.58 -20.06 -5.58
N LEU A 303 -19.97 -19.01 -5.02
CA LEU A 303 -20.63 -18.06 -4.12
C LEU A 303 -21.04 -16.76 -4.79
N ASN A 304 -20.46 -16.41 -5.95
CA ASN A 304 -20.65 -15.12 -6.61
C ASN A 304 -21.06 -15.26 -8.08
N ASN A 305 -21.35 -14.14 -8.74
CA ASN A 305 -21.36 -14.04 -10.21
C ASN A 305 -19.94 -13.73 -10.69
N PRO A 306 -19.24 -14.64 -11.39
CA PRO A 306 -17.84 -14.43 -11.78
C PRO A 306 -17.60 -13.23 -12.69
N LYS A 307 -18.59 -12.84 -13.52
CA LYS A 307 -18.46 -11.68 -14.41
C LYS A 307 -18.78 -10.35 -13.70
N MET A 308 -19.49 -10.40 -12.57
CA MET A 308 -19.86 -9.27 -11.71
C MET A 308 -19.58 -9.61 -10.26
N PRO A 309 -18.31 -9.76 -9.86
CA PRO A 309 -17.94 -10.28 -8.54
C PRO A 309 -18.12 -9.25 -7.42
N TYR A 310 -18.51 -8.02 -7.71
CA TYR A 310 -18.71 -6.97 -6.73
C TYR A 310 -19.65 -7.39 -5.60
N TRP A 311 -19.19 -7.19 -4.37
CA TRP A 311 -19.90 -7.53 -3.15
C TRP A 311 -19.68 -6.44 -2.09
N GLY A 312 -20.55 -5.42 -2.08
CA GLY A 312 -20.35 -4.18 -1.33
C GLY A 312 -20.61 -4.28 0.17
N LYS A 313 -21.29 -5.35 0.65
CA LYS A 313 -21.65 -5.46 2.07
C LYS A 313 -20.77 -6.45 2.83
N TYR A 314 -20.11 -5.97 3.90
CA TYR A 314 -19.28 -6.78 4.79
C TYR A 314 -20.10 -7.21 6.01
N GLU A 315 -20.98 -8.18 5.81
CA GLU A 315 -21.88 -8.69 6.85
C GLU A 315 -22.17 -10.17 6.70
N GLY A 316 -22.71 -10.78 7.77
CA GLY A 316 -23.14 -12.19 7.78
C GLY A 316 -22.04 -13.18 8.11
N ASP A 317 -22.15 -14.41 7.58
CA ASP A 317 -21.20 -15.50 7.83
C ASP A 317 -19.79 -15.17 7.31
N GLU A 318 -18.78 -15.54 8.09
CA GLU A 318 -17.40 -15.17 7.79
C GLU A 318 -16.93 -15.71 6.42
N ASP A 319 -17.10 -17.00 6.20
CA ASP A 319 -16.53 -17.68 5.05
C ASP A 319 -17.33 -17.51 3.77
N THR A 320 -18.66 -17.38 3.88
CA THR A 320 -19.54 -17.32 2.70
C THR A 320 -19.96 -15.91 2.31
N ARG A 321 -19.70 -14.92 3.17
CA ARG A 321 -20.11 -13.53 2.94
C ARG A 321 -19.00 -12.52 3.20
N ARG A 322 -18.47 -12.45 4.45
CA ARG A 322 -17.51 -11.39 4.82
C ARG A 322 -16.18 -11.54 4.09
N LYS A 323 -15.52 -12.70 4.12
CA LYS A 323 -14.27 -12.93 3.39
C LYS A 323 -14.43 -12.72 1.88
N PRO A 324 -15.49 -13.26 1.20
CA PRO A 324 -15.74 -12.93 -0.20
C PRO A 324 -15.89 -11.45 -0.52
N ALA A 325 -16.52 -10.67 0.37
CA ALA A 325 -16.71 -9.23 0.19
C ALA A 325 -15.44 -8.40 0.46
N TYR A 326 -14.56 -8.86 1.34
CA TYR A 326 -13.49 -8.10 1.97
C TYR A 326 -12.58 -7.36 0.99
N HIS A 327 -12.20 -8.01 -0.12
CA HIS A 327 -11.43 -7.41 -1.20
C HIS A 327 -12.19 -7.33 -2.53
N ASN A 328 -13.50 -7.60 -2.53
CA ASN A 328 -14.32 -7.58 -3.75
C ASN A 328 -15.51 -6.60 -3.66
N GLY A 329 -15.34 -5.48 -2.96
CA GLY A 329 -16.38 -4.44 -2.94
C GLY A 329 -16.45 -3.66 -1.64
N THR A 330 -16.06 -4.25 -0.51
CA THR A 330 -15.89 -3.55 0.77
C THR A 330 -14.99 -2.33 0.58
N ALA A 331 -15.36 -1.21 1.16
CA ALA A 331 -14.59 0.02 1.08
C ALA A 331 -13.59 0.13 2.22
N TRP A 332 -12.34 0.42 1.89
CA TRP A 332 -11.22 0.51 2.82
C TRP A 332 -10.85 1.95 3.12
N SER A 333 -10.56 2.24 4.37
CA SER A 333 -10.21 3.58 4.81
C SER A 333 -8.79 3.99 4.39
N TRP A 334 -7.80 3.07 4.48
CA TRP A 334 -6.39 3.39 4.26
C TRP A 334 -5.99 3.71 2.81
N PRO A 335 -6.58 3.12 1.74
CA PRO A 335 -6.24 3.50 0.37
C PRO A 335 -6.96 4.77 -0.09
N PHE A 336 -7.89 5.30 0.69
CA PHE A 336 -8.61 6.51 0.33
C PHE A 336 -7.72 7.76 0.34
N PRO A 337 -6.85 8.00 1.34
CA PRO A 337 -5.84 9.07 1.24
C PRO A 337 -4.92 8.91 0.03
N VAL A 338 -4.57 7.68 -0.36
CA VAL A 338 -3.79 7.41 -1.59
C VAL A 338 -4.52 7.91 -2.84
N PHE A 339 -5.86 7.77 -2.91
CA PHE A 339 -6.66 8.37 -3.99
C PHE A 339 -6.55 9.90 -3.97
N CYS A 340 -6.63 10.54 -2.80
CA CYS A 340 -6.51 11.99 -2.67
C CYS A 340 -5.12 12.48 -3.13
N GLU A 341 -4.06 11.77 -2.78
CA GLU A 341 -2.70 12.04 -3.24
C GLU A 341 -2.57 11.81 -4.76
N ALA A 342 -3.10 10.70 -5.28
CA ALA A 342 -3.08 10.43 -6.71
C ALA A 342 -3.83 11.50 -7.53
N LEU A 343 -4.94 12.04 -7.01
CA LEU A 343 -5.64 13.18 -7.60
C LEU A 343 -4.75 14.42 -7.63
N PHE A 344 -4.09 14.74 -6.52
CA PHE A 344 -3.16 15.85 -6.42
C PHE A 344 -2.01 15.73 -7.43
N GLU A 345 -1.37 14.55 -7.52
CA GLU A 345 -0.27 14.27 -8.44
C GLU A 345 -0.71 14.31 -9.92
N ALA A 346 -1.85 13.71 -10.25
CA ALA A 346 -2.34 13.59 -11.63
C ALA A 346 -2.61 14.94 -12.30
N TRP A 347 -2.98 15.98 -11.52
CA TRP A 347 -3.22 17.34 -12.01
C TRP A 347 -2.08 18.30 -11.68
N GLY A 348 -0.87 17.79 -11.41
CA GLY A 348 0.35 18.57 -11.28
C GLY A 348 0.28 19.63 -10.17
N HIS A 349 -0.31 19.29 -9.03
CA HIS A 349 -0.40 20.12 -7.84
C HIS A 349 -1.17 21.44 -8.06
N SER A 350 -2.08 21.49 -9.05
CA SER A 350 -2.86 22.68 -9.31
C SER A 350 -3.71 23.08 -8.08
N PRO A 351 -3.99 24.38 -7.86
CA PRO A 351 -4.81 24.82 -6.72
C PRO A 351 -6.19 24.14 -6.67
N GLN A 352 -6.77 23.85 -7.83
CA GLN A 352 -8.05 23.13 -7.93
C GLN A 352 -7.91 21.67 -7.47
N ALA A 353 -6.79 21.00 -7.84
CA ALA A 353 -6.52 19.64 -7.41
C ALA A 353 -6.27 19.56 -5.90
N VAL A 354 -5.51 20.51 -5.34
CA VAL A 354 -5.30 20.64 -3.89
C VAL A 354 -6.64 20.78 -3.17
N GLN A 355 -7.48 21.72 -3.61
CA GLN A 355 -8.78 21.94 -3.00
C GLN A 355 -9.70 20.71 -3.09
N ALA A 356 -9.73 20.04 -4.24
CA ALA A 356 -10.51 18.83 -4.44
C ALA A 356 -10.01 17.69 -3.55
N ALA A 357 -8.70 17.44 -3.50
CA ALA A 357 -8.09 16.42 -2.66
C ALA A 357 -8.37 16.67 -1.17
N LYS A 358 -8.23 17.91 -0.69
CA LYS A 358 -8.59 18.30 0.68
C LYS A 358 -10.06 18.06 0.97
N SER A 359 -10.96 18.43 0.04
CA SER A 359 -12.40 18.23 0.21
C SER A 359 -12.78 16.76 0.29
N TYR A 360 -12.15 15.89 -0.53
CA TYR A 360 -12.33 14.44 -0.41
C TYR A 360 -11.81 13.95 0.93
N LEU A 361 -10.57 14.27 1.30
CA LEU A 361 -9.94 13.75 2.51
C LEU A 361 -10.67 14.21 3.78
N ALA A 362 -11.16 15.45 3.81
CA ALA A 362 -11.98 15.97 4.92
C ALA A 362 -13.28 15.17 5.14
N SER A 363 -13.75 14.41 4.14
CA SER A 363 -14.89 13.52 4.35
C SER A 363 -14.64 12.41 5.36
N MET A 364 -13.37 12.14 5.74
CA MET A 364 -13.03 11.21 6.83
C MET A 364 -13.38 11.79 8.23
N GLU A 365 -13.62 13.09 8.34
CA GLU A 365 -13.93 13.71 9.63
C GLU A 365 -15.22 13.15 10.28
N HIS A 366 -16.22 12.79 9.47
CA HIS A 366 -17.43 12.17 9.99
C HIS A 366 -17.15 10.78 10.58
N ILE A 367 -16.19 10.04 10.02
CA ILE A 367 -15.81 8.70 10.49
C ILE A 367 -15.17 8.79 11.88
N LEU A 368 -14.36 9.83 12.13
CA LEU A 368 -13.74 10.08 13.44
C LEU A 368 -14.78 10.41 14.54
N ARG A 369 -15.98 10.83 14.16
CA ARG A 369 -17.04 11.23 15.09
C ARG A 369 -18.07 10.13 15.36
N ASP A 370 -17.98 9.01 14.67
CA ASP A 370 -18.91 7.88 14.76
C ASP A 370 -18.15 6.58 15.03
N GLY A 371 -18.84 5.53 15.47
CA GLY A 371 -18.22 4.24 15.79
C GLY A 371 -17.24 4.33 16.96
N CYS A 372 -15.98 3.97 16.76
CA CYS A 372 -14.90 4.20 17.72
C CYS A 372 -14.43 5.65 17.64
N VAL A 373 -15.07 6.52 18.41
CA VAL A 373 -14.85 7.98 18.37
C VAL A 373 -13.37 8.34 18.50
N GLY A 374 -12.87 9.17 17.60
CA GLY A 374 -11.48 9.58 17.54
C GLY A 374 -10.58 8.59 16.79
N GLN A 375 -11.14 7.53 16.19
CA GLN A 375 -10.39 6.53 15.44
C GLN A 375 -10.96 6.34 14.03
N ILE A 376 -10.16 5.71 13.17
CA ILE A 376 -10.55 5.34 11.80
C ILE A 376 -10.74 3.82 11.75
N PRO A 377 -11.92 3.32 11.34
CA PRO A 377 -12.15 1.89 11.20
C PRO A 377 -11.40 1.34 10.00
N GLU A 378 -11.26 0.03 9.97
CA GLU A 378 -10.65 -0.72 8.87
C GLU A 378 -11.41 -0.53 7.56
N VAL A 379 -12.69 -0.86 7.58
CA VAL A 379 -13.55 -0.90 6.39
C VAL A 379 -14.93 -0.31 6.65
N LEU A 380 -15.60 0.04 5.55
CA LEU A 380 -17.01 0.40 5.50
C LEU A 380 -17.71 -0.49 4.46
N ASP A 381 -19.02 -0.68 4.60
CA ASP A 381 -19.80 -1.25 3.51
C ASP A 381 -19.61 -0.40 2.23
N GLY A 382 -19.27 -1.03 1.12
CA GLY A 382 -19.15 -0.36 -0.18
C GLY A 382 -20.48 0.17 -0.71
N ASP A 383 -21.61 -0.39 -0.23
CA ASP A 383 -22.97 0.06 -0.54
C ASP A 383 -23.52 0.95 0.58
N ALA A 384 -24.36 1.92 0.20
CA ALA A 384 -25.03 2.77 1.17
C ALA A 384 -25.85 1.93 2.20
N PRO A 385 -25.90 2.35 3.46
CA PRO A 385 -25.46 3.62 4.05
C PRO A 385 -23.96 3.71 4.43
N HIS A 386 -23.10 2.81 3.93
CA HIS A 386 -21.65 2.79 4.21
C HIS A 386 -21.34 2.58 5.70
N THR A 387 -21.99 1.59 6.29
CA THR A 387 -21.80 1.24 7.71
C THR A 387 -20.36 0.86 7.99
N GLN A 388 -19.78 1.38 9.07
CA GLN A 388 -18.45 1.00 9.56
C GLN A 388 -18.43 -0.48 9.97
N ARG A 389 -17.35 -1.19 9.58
CA ARG A 389 -17.17 -2.62 9.77
C ARG A 389 -15.71 -2.95 10.05
N GLY A 390 -15.44 -4.24 10.28
CA GLY A 390 -14.09 -4.75 10.50
C GLY A 390 -13.52 -4.32 11.84
N CYS A 391 -12.23 -4.02 11.86
CA CYS A 391 -11.53 -3.52 13.05
C CYS A 391 -11.94 -2.08 13.34
N ASP A 392 -12.34 -1.81 14.59
CA ASP A 392 -12.92 -0.52 14.99
C ASP A 392 -11.92 0.64 14.92
N ALA A 393 -10.65 0.36 15.15
CA ALA A 393 -9.56 1.34 15.17
C ALA A 393 -8.34 0.74 14.45
N GLN A 394 -8.03 1.24 13.26
CA GLN A 394 -6.92 0.73 12.46
C GLN A 394 -5.90 1.82 12.11
N ALA A 395 -4.62 1.51 12.37
CA ALA A 395 -3.53 2.47 12.34
C ALA A 395 -3.33 3.13 10.97
N TRP A 396 -3.29 2.34 9.88
CA TRP A 396 -2.96 2.86 8.56
C TRP A 396 -4.00 3.82 7.97
N GLY A 397 -5.28 3.74 8.38
CA GLY A 397 -6.29 4.72 7.97
C GLY A 397 -5.99 6.11 8.49
N ALA A 398 -5.67 6.24 9.80
CA ALA A 398 -5.34 7.50 10.43
C ALA A 398 -3.99 8.05 9.97
N THR A 399 -2.96 7.17 9.90
CA THR A 399 -1.59 7.57 9.53
C THR A 399 -1.47 8.01 8.07
N GLU A 400 -2.11 7.32 7.13
CA GLU A 400 -2.14 7.76 5.73
C GLU A 400 -2.96 9.04 5.55
N ALA A 401 -4.05 9.21 6.32
CA ALA A 401 -4.83 10.44 6.27
C ALA A 401 -4.02 11.66 6.72
N ILE A 402 -3.32 11.60 7.86
CA ILE A 402 -2.48 12.72 8.31
C ILE A 402 -1.31 12.97 7.36
N ARG A 403 -0.68 11.93 6.80
CA ARG A 403 0.40 12.07 5.83
C ARG A 403 -0.05 12.89 4.62
N VAL A 404 -1.16 12.50 4.01
CA VAL A 404 -1.66 13.18 2.82
C VAL A 404 -2.20 14.56 3.16
N TRP A 405 -2.87 14.72 4.31
CA TRP A 405 -3.35 16.03 4.75
C TRP A 405 -2.22 17.05 4.88
N LYS A 406 -1.10 16.68 5.49
CA LYS A 406 0.09 17.54 5.60
C LYS A 406 0.69 17.85 4.23
N ARG A 407 0.85 16.85 3.37
CA ARG A 407 1.35 17.03 2.00
C ARG A 407 0.50 17.99 1.16
N LEU A 408 -0.81 18.02 1.37
CA LEU A 408 -1.70 18.95 0.67
C LEU A 408 -1.63 20.40 1.22
N GLN A 409 -0.88 20.66 2.29
CA GLN A 409 -0.68 21.98 2.88
C GLN A 409 0.65 22.62 2.43
N GLU A 410 1.59 21.83 1.92
CA GLU A 410 2.86 22.26 1.32
C GLU A 410 2.62 22.96 -0.03
#